data_f4cda038396911b5733dc5e51fca8799
#
_entry.id   f4cda038396911b5733dc5e51fca8799
#
_cell.length_a   1.000
_cell.length_b   1.000
_cell.length_c   1.000
_cell.angle_alpha   90.00
_cell.angle_beta   90.00
_cell.angle_gamma   90.00
#
_symmetry.space_group_name_H-M   'P 1'
#
loop_
_entity.id
_entity.type
_entity.pdbx_description
1 polymer ?
#
loop_
_entity_poly.entity_id
_entity_poly.type
_entity_poly.pdbx_seq_one_letter_code
_entity_poly.pdbx_strand_id
1 'polypeptide(L)'
;MCGIAGFFNHEELFDLNEPKYSKILNIMKNTLTRRGPDDSGIYIKGHFGLAHCRLSIIDLKTGHQPMIKNIGGHEYAIVYNGELYNQKELKDDLIEKGLPFSTASDTEIVLNGYIQYGPQFVEKLNGIFAFAIADGRNNRLVIFRDRAGVKP
;
A
#
# COMPACT_ATOMS: atom_id res chain seq x y z
N MET A 1 -15.73 -1.68 -1.65
CA MET A 1 -14.40 -1.74 -2.30
C MET A 1 -13.58 -0.56 -1.82
N CYS A 2 -12.32 -0.78 -1.48
CA CYS A 2 -11.42 0.27 -1.03
C CYS A 2 -11.17 1.35 -2.08
N GLY A 3 -10.75 2.52 -1.65
CA GLY A 3 -10.29 3.61 -2.50
C GLY A 3 -8.83 3.95 -2.19
N ILE A 4 -8.03 4.19 -3.22
CA ILE A 4 -6.64 4.63 -3.09
C ILE A 4 -6.44 5.93 -3.85
N ALA A 5 -5.62 6.83 -3.29
CA ALA A 5 -5.20 8.06 -3.94
C ALA A 5 -3.80 8.45 -3.45
N GLY A 6 -3.14 9.33 -4.18
CA GLY A 6 -1.83 9.81 -3.77
C GLY A 6 -1.18 10.70 -4.81
N PHE A 7 0.01 11.17 -4.47
CA PHE A 7 0.87 11.93 -5.35
C PHE A 7 2.34 11.65 -5.04
N PHE A 8 3.17 11.89 -6.03
CA PHE A 8 4.62 11.77 -5.95
C PHE A 8 5.27 12.91 -6.73
N ASN A 9 6.31 13.51 -6.16
CA ASN A 9 7.14 14.49 -6.88
C ASN A 9 8.57 14.40 -6.35
N HIS A 10 9.51 13.99 -7.17
CA HIS A 10 10.91 13.84 -6.79
C HIS A 10 11.69 15.16 -6.59
N GLU A 11 11.10 16.28 -6.95
CA GLU A 11 11.70 17.62 -6.76
C GLU A 11 11.27 18.29 -5.44
N GLU A 12 10.22 17.77 -4.79
CA GLU A 12 9.60 18.41 -3.62
C GLU A 12 9.50 17.45 -2.43
N LEU A 13 9.92 17.91 -1.25
CA LEU A 13 9.79 17.20 0.02
C LEU A 13 8.51 17.64 0.72
N PHE A 14 7.52 16.76 0.78
CA PHE A 14 6.18 17.08 1.30
C PHE A 14 6.13 17.23 2.81
N ASP A 15 6.99 16.53 3.54
CA ASP A 15 7.13 16.63 4.99
C ASP A 15 7.68 18.00 5.46
N LEU A 16 8.37 18.75 4.60
CA LEU A 16 8.77 20.12 4.92
C LEU A 16 7.58 21.10 4.99
N ASN A 17 6.44 20.76 4.41
CA ASN A 17 5.18 21.52 4.51
C ASN A 17 4.01 20.55 4.67
N GLU A 18 4.12 19.66 5.67
CA GLU A 18 3.12 18.64 5.95
C GLU A 18 1.69 19.17 6.09
N PRO A 19 1.41 20.31 6.75
CA PRO A 19 0.04 20.82 6.87
C PRO A 19 -0.64 21.08 5.51
N LYS A 20 0.11 21.60 4.52
CA LYS A 20 -0.40 21.82 3.16
C LYS A 20 -0.77 20.49 2.50
N TYR A 21 0.16 19.53 2.52
CA TYR A 21 -0.01 18.26 1.82
C TYR A 21 -0.98 17.32 2.53
N SER A 22 -1.05 17.34 3.87
CA SER A 22 -2.10 16.69 4.64
C SER A 22 -3.49 17.17 4.27
N LYS A 23 -3.66 18.49 4.08
CA LYS A 23 -4.94 19.04 3.63
C LYS A 23 -5.31 18.54 2.24
N ILE A 24 -4.36 18.53 1.30
CA ILE A 24 -4.59 18.01 -0.06
C ILE A 24 -4.97 16.55 -0.02
N LEU A 25 -4.20 15.69 0.69
CA LEU A 25 -4.50 14.27 0.82
C LEU A 25 -5.86 14.00 1.48
N ASN A 26 -6.22 14.78 2.49
CA ASN A 26 -7.53 14.64 3.12
C ASN A 26 -8.67 15.02 2.18
N ILE A 27 -8.50 16.02 1.32
CA ILE A 27 -9.48 16.35 0.27
C ILE A 27 -9.61 15.17 -0.70
N MET A 28 -8.49 14.64 -1.21
CA MET A 28 -8.49 13.47 -2.11
C MET A 28 -9.14 12.25 -1.44
N LYS A 29 -8.76 11.93 -0.20
CA LYS A 29 -9.32 10.84 0.60
C LYS A 29 -10.84 10.98 0.76
N ASN A 30 -11.33 12.18 1.07
CA ASN A 30 -12.74 12.42 1.30
C ASN A 30 -13.61 12.16 0.05
N THR A 31 -13.06 12.31 -1.17
CA THR A 31 -13.77 11.92 -2.39
C THR A 31 -13.98 10.41 -2.51
N LEU A 32 -13.17 9.62 -1.79
CA LEU A 32 -13.21 8.16 -1.82
C LEU A 32 -14.04 7.53 -0.69
N THR A 33 -14.59 8.30 0.23
CA THR A 33 -15.29 7.80 1.42
C THR A 33 -16.45 6.85 1.07
N ARG A 34 -17.16 7.09 -0.05
CA ARG A 34 -18.22 6.19 -0.51
C ARG A 34 -17.72 4.80 -0.92
N ARG A 35 -16.43 4.66 -1.26
CA ARG A 35 -15.82 3.38 -1.63
C ARG A 35 -15.39 2.58 -0.42
N GLY A 36 -15.00 3.27 0.66
CA GLY A 36 -14.50 2.65 1.88
C GLY A 36 -14.82 3.49 3.10
N PRO A 37 -16.01 3.30 3.69
CA PRO A 37 -16.47 4.12 4.82
C PRO A 37 -15.95 3.68 6.18
N ASP A 38 -15.32 2.49 6.29
CA ASP A 38 -15.10 1.85 7.59
C ASP A 38 -13.81 2.31 8.27
N ASP A 39 -12.78 2.62 7.49
CA ASP A 39 -11.47 3.08 7.98
C ASP A 39 -10.78 3.92 6.91
N SER A 40 -9.89 4.82 7.32
CA SER A 40 -9.11 5.61 6.37
C SER A 40 -7.82 6.12 6.99
N GLY A 41 -6.80 6.28 6.16
CA GLY A 41 -5.50 6.80 6.57
C GLY A 41 -4.83 7.63 5.49
N ILE A 42 -3.82 8.38 5.92
CA ILE A 42 -2.90 9.09 5.03
C ILE A 42 -1.45 8.81 5.46
N TYR A 43 -0.55 8.90 4.51
CA TYR A 43 0.88 8.79 4.72
C TYR A 43 1.57 9.92 3.93
N ILE A 44 2.45 10.67 4.60
CA ILE A 44 3.28 11.71 3.99
C ILE A 44 4.69 11.50 4.50
N LYS A 45 5.64 11.33 3.59
CA LYS A 45 7.06 11.32 3.91
C LYS A 45 7.90 11.56 2.67
N GLY A 46 8.89 12.46 2.79
CA GLY A 46 9.76 12.81 1.68
C GLY A 46 8.94 13.23 0.47
N HIS A 47 9.09 12.51 -0.60
CA HIS A 47 8.47 12.77 -1.91
C HIS A 47 7.10 12.10 -2.13
N PHE A 48 6.54 11.44 -1.07
CA PHE A 48 5.36 10.59 -1.18
C PHE A 48 4.19 11.14 -0.40
N GLY A 49 3.00 11.09 -1.00
CA GLY A 49 1.74 11.26 -0.32
C GLY A 49 0.78 10.16 -0.75
N LEU A 50 0.30 9.33 0.19
CA LEU A 50 -0.64 8.23 -0.06
C LEU A 50 -1.87 8.37 0.83
N ALA A 51 -3.04 8.03 0.31
CA ALA A 51 -4.31 8.02 1.03
C ALA A 51 -5.09 6.75 0.72
N HIS A 52 -5.79 6.24 1.73
CA HIS A 52 -6.60 5.04 1.65
C HIS A 52 -7.96 5.26 2.33
N CYS A 53 -9.02 4.71 1.72
CA CYS A 53 -10.33 4.51 2.32
C CYS A 53 -10.69 3.03 2.23
N ARG A 54 -11.02 2.42 3.37
CA ARG A 54 -11.21 0.99 3.52
C ARG A 54 -12.68 0.61 3.61
N LEU A 55 -13.06 -0.42 2.86
CA LEU A 55 -14.25 -1.24 3.13
C LEU A 55 -13.77 -2.55 3.77
N SER A 56 -14.08 -2.74 5.04
CA SER A 56 -13.61 -3.87 5.84
C SER A 56 -14.52 -5.07 5.64
N ILE A 57 -14.08 -6.03 4.83
CA ILE A 57 -14.79 -7.31 4.61
C ILE A 57 -14.12 -8.42 5.43
N ILE A 58 -12.79 -8.41 5.50
CA ILE A 58 -11.95 -9.36 6.21
C ILE A 58 -10.98 -8.57 7.09
N ASP A 59 -10.64 -9.10 8.27
CA ASP A 59 -9.67 -8.52 9.21
C ASP A 59 -9.98 -7.07 9.62
N LEU A 60 -11.00 -6.92 10.43
CA LEU A 60 -11.46 -5.62 10.96
C LEU A 60 -10.40 -4.91 11.83
N LYS A 61 -9.43 -5.65 12.40
CA LYS A 61 -8.53 -5.12 13.43
C LYS A 61 -7.12 -4.76 12.94
N THR A 62 -6.56 -5.47 11.95
CA THR A 62 -5.13 -5.34 11.61
C THR A 62 -4.85 -4.87 10.18
N GLY A 63 -5.87 -4.68 9.36
CA GLY A 63 -5.74 -4.26 7.95
C GLY A 63 -5.74 -2.75 7.71
N HIS A 64 -5.36 -1.92 8.70
CA HIS A 64 -5.24 -0.47 8.52
C HIS A 64 -4.25 -0.12 7.40
N GLN A 65 -4.62 0.89 6.60
CA GLN A 65 -3.78 1.39 5.52
C GLN A 65 -3.78 2.93 5.48
N PRO A 66 -2.68 3.56 5.02
CA PRO A 66 -1.47 2.97 4.45
C PRO A 66 -0.72 2.10 5.45
N MET A 67 -0.29 0.89 5.01
CA MET A 67 0.53 0.01 5.84
C MET A 67 2.01 0.37 5.67
N ILE A 68 2.72 0.53 6.79
CA ILE A 68 4.11 0.99 6.81
C ILE A 68 5.01 -0.10 7.38
N LYS A 69 6.17 -0.31 6.76
CA LYS A 69 7.23 -1.17 7.27
C LYS A 69 8.59 -0.48 7.19
N ASN A 70 9.40 -0.71 8.22
CA ASN A 70 10.80 -0.27 8.27
C ASN A 70 11.69 -1.51 8.21
N ILE A 71 12.43 -1.68 7.13
CA ILE A 71 13.32 -2.81 6.89
C ILE A 71 14.67 -2.29 6.40
N GLY A 72 15.75 -2.71 7.08
CA GLY A 72 17.11 -2.31 6.71
C GLY A 72 17.36 -0.80 6.78
N GLY A 73 16.68 -0.08 7.66
CA GLY A 73 16.79 1.37 7.79
C GLY A 73 16.00 2.17 6.76
N HIS A 74 15.24 1.49 5.89
CA HIS A 74 14.39 2.11 4.88
C HIS A 74 12.91 1.90 5.19
N GLU A 75 12.10 2.93 4.96
CA GLU A 75 10.67 2.88 5.14
C GLU A 75 9.96 2.60 3.81
N TYR A 76 8.96 1.74 3.89
CA TYR A 76 8.08 1.39 2.79
C TYR A 76 6.64 1.59 3.24
N ALA A 77 5.80 2.15 2.37
CA ALA A 77 4.37 2.30 2.64
C ALA A 77 3.55 1.81 1.45
N ILE A 78 2.45 1.09 1.72
CA ILE A 78 1.55 0.58 0.68
C ILE A 78 0.12 1.05 0.92
N VAL A 79 -0.57 1.36 -0.18
CA VAL A 79 -2.03 1.41 -0.28
C VAL A 79 -2.49 0.37 -1.28
N TYR A 80 -3.45 -0.47 -0.88
CA TYR A 80 -3.86 -1.66 -1.61
C TYR A 80 -5.39 -1.79 -1.66
N ASN A 81 -5.92 -2.02 -2.85
CA ASN A 81 -7.32 -2.38 -3.09
C ASN A 81 -7.36 -3.67 -3.89
N GLY A 82 -7.60 -4.80 -3.26
CA GLY A 82 -7.56 -6.07 -3.95
C GLY A 82 -7.90 -7.26 -3.08
N GLU A 83 -7.69 -8.42 -3.67
CA GLU A 83 -7.77 -9.74 -3.04
C GLU A 83 -6.81 -10.69 -3.75
N LEU A 84 -5.92 -11.33 -3.00
CA LEU A 84 -5.03 -12.36 -3.49
C LEU A 84 -5.65 -13.75 -3.29
N TYR A 85 -5.56 -14.59 -4.31
CA TYR A 85 -6.07 -15.96 -4.28
C TYR A 85 -5.00 -16.96 -3.82
N ASN A 86 -3.71 -16.66 -4.06
CA ASN A 86 -2.57 -17.50 -3.67
C ASN A 86 -1.83 -17.00 -2.41
N GLN A 87 -2.58 -16.43 -1.44
CA GLN A 87 -2.03 -15.83 -0.21
C GLN A 87 -1.15 -16.79 0.58
N LYS A 88 -1.61 -18.04 0.76
CA LYS A 88 -0.91 -19.03 1.59
C LYS A 88 0.47 -19.35 1.01
N GLU A 89 0.54 -19.65 -0.28
CA GLU A 89 1.78 -19.98 -0.98
C GLU A 89 2.80 -18.85 -0.87
N LEU A 90 2.36 -17.62 -1.14
CA LEU A 90 3.23 -16.44 -1.07
C LEU A 90 3.71 -16.16 0.35
N LYS A 91 2.83 -16.32 1.34
CA LYS A 91 3.17 -16.10 2.75
C LYS A 91 4.19 -17.12 3.24
N ASP A 92 4.01 -18.40 2.91
CA ASP A 92 4.92 -19.47 3.28
C ASP A 92 6.32 -19.23 2.69
N ASP A 93 6.45 -18.88 1.39
CA ASP A 93 7.72 -18.51 0.76
C ASP A 93 8.40 -17.33 1.46
N LEU A 94 7.65 -16.29 1.82
CA LEU A 94 8.20 -15.11 2.48
C LEU A 94 8.64 -15.38 3.93
N ILE A 95 7.94 -16.26 4.65
CA ILE A 95 8.33 -16.72 6.00
C ILE A 95 9.64 -17.51 5.92
N GLU A 96 9.79 -18.41 4.94
CA GLU A 96 11.04 -19.16 4.70
C GLU A 96 12.23 -18.23 4.41
N LYS A 97 11.98 -17.06 3.83
CA LYS A 97 12.99 -16.00 3.62
C LYS A 97 13.26 -15.13 4.86
N GLY A 98 12.58 -15.42 5.98
CA GLY A 98 12.79 -14.72 7.25
C GLY A 98 12.06 -13.39 7.37
N LEU A 99 11.05 -13.11 6.53
CA LEU A 99 10.28 -11.88 6.64
C LEU A 99 9.23 -11.99 7.75
N PRO A 100 9.15 -11.00 8.66
CA PRO A 100 8.17 -11.02 9.73
C PRO A 100 6.77 -10.66 9.21
N PHE A 101 5.76 -11.30 9.81
CA PHE A 101 4.36 -10.97 9.61
C PHE A 101 3.72 -10.56 10.93
N SER A 102 2.98 -9.46 10.93
CA SER A 102 2.25 -8.93 12.09
C SER A 102 0.73 -9.00 11.91
N THR A 103 0.27 -9.25 10.68
CA THR A 103 -1.15 -9.30 10.33
C THR A 103 -1.50 -10.55 9.51
N ALA A 104 -2.79 -10.77 9.32
CA ALA A 104 -3.30 -11.78 8.38
C ALA A 104 -3.65 -11.17 7.01
N SER A 105 -3.37 -9.89 6.79
CA SER A 105 -3.77 -9.15 5.60
C SER A 105 -2.92 -9.53 4.38
N ASP A 106 -3.55 -9.67 3.22
CA ASP A 106 -2.89 -9.79 1.93
C ASP A 106 -2.05 -8.55 1.57
N THR A 107 -2.42 -7.38 2.07
CA THR A 107 -1.63 -6.15 1.96
C THR A 107 -0.20 -6.35 2.49
N GLU A 108 -0.05 -7.04 3.62
CA GLU A 108 1.26 -7.32 4.20
C GLU A 108 2.07 -8.30 3.36
N ILE A 109 1.41 -9.28 2.73
CA ILE A 109 2.05 -10.21 1.79
C ILE A 109 2.61 -9.45 0.59
N VAL A 110 1.82 -8.54 0.00
CA VAL A 110 2.25 -7.73 -1.14
C VAL A 110 3.43 -6.84 -0.77
N LEU A 111 3.37 -6.17 0.38
CA LEU A 111 4.46 -5.29 0.84
C LEU A 111 5.74 -6.07 1.12
N ASN A 112 5.66 -7.18 1.85
CA ASN A 112 6.81 -8.04 2.13
C ASN A 112 7.40 -8.63 0.85
N GLY A 113 6.57 -9.07 -0.07
CA GLY A 113 7.01 -9.61 -1.36
C GLY A 113 7.73 -8.56 -2.20
N TYR A 114 7.23 -7.33 -2.24
CA TYR A 114 7.91 -6.23 -2.89
C TYR A 114 9.27 -5.92 -2.24
N ILE A 115 9.34 -5.89 -0.91
CA ILE A 115 10.60 -5.63 -0.18
C ILE A 115 11.63 -6.71 -0.49
N GLN A 116 11.22 -7.99 -0.58
CA GLN A 116 12.09 -9.14 -0.81
C GLN A 116 12.54 -9.26 -2.28
N TYR A 117 11.61 -9.11 -3.22
CA TYR A 117 11.83 -9.46 -4.62
C TYR A 117 11.81 -8.25 -5.57
N GLY A 118 11.48 -7.06 -5.05
CA GLY A 118 11.32 -5.87 -5.87
C GLY A 118 10.05 -5.89 -6.74
N PRO A 119 10.00 -5.05 -7.78
CA PRO A 119 8.83 -4.91 -8.65
C PRO A 119 8.38 -6.21 -9.33
N GLN A 120 9.31 -7.13 -9.61
CA GLN A 120 9.04 -8.41 -10.26
C GLN A 120 8.13 -9.32 -9.42
N PHE A 121 7.97 -9.04 -8.13
CA PHE A 121 7.04 -9.80 -7.28
C PHE A 121 5.61 -9.79 -7.80
N VAL A 122 5.20 -8.74 -8.53
CA VAL A 122 3.87 -8.65 -9.13
C VAL A 122 3.54 -9.83 -10.05
N GLU A 123 4.56 -10.43 -10.68
CA GLU A 123 4.38 -11.57 -11.58
C GLU A 123 3.94 -12.84 -10.85
N LYS A 124 4.24 -12.95 -9.56
CA LYS A 124 3.84 -14.05 -8.67
C LYS A 124 2.41 -13.91 -8.14
N LEU A 125 1.81 -12.71 -8.24
CA LEU A 125 0.49 -12.44 -7.69
C LEU A 125 -0.60 -13.07 -8.56
N ASN A 126 -1.45 -13.86 -7.93
CA ASN A 126 -2.71 -14.33 -8.49
C ASN A 126 -3.86 -13.71 -7.72
N GLY A 127 -4.65 -12.85 -8.38
CA GLY A 127 -5.71 -12.09 -7.75
C GLY A 127 -6.21 -10.91 -8.57
N ILE A 128 -7.05 -10.13 -7.95
CA ILE A 128 -7.56 -8.86 -8.48
C ILE A 128 -7.06 -7.72 -7.59
N PHE A 129 -6.33 -6.76 -8.16
CA PHE A 129 -5.70 -5.72 -7.33
C PHE A 129 -5.36 -4.44 -8.09
N ALA A 130 -5.33 -3.35 -7.34
CA ALA A 130 -4.61 -2.13 -7.66
C ALA A 130 -3.90 -1.64 -6.39
N PHE A 131 -2.63 -1.30 -6.48
CA PHE A 131 -1.87 -0.82 -5.34
C PHE A 131 -0.74 0.14 -5.72
N ALA A 132 -0.33 0.94 -4.75
CA ALA A 132 0.84 1.79 -4.87
C ALA A 132 1.76 1.58 -3.65
N ILE A 133 3.07 1.51 -3.90
CA ILE A 133 4.09 1.40 -2.88
C ILE A 133 5.05 2.58 -2.97
N ALA A 134 5.18 3.32 -1.88
CA ALA A 134 6.26 4.27 -1.65
C ALA A 134 7.49 3.48 -1.19
N ASP A 135 8.52 3.45 -2.03
CA ASP A 135 9.80 2.76 -1.78
C ASP A 135 10.84 3.80 -1.34
N GLY A 136 11.00 3.95 -0.04
CA GLY A 136 11.95 4.91 0.55
C GLY A 136 13.42 4.53 0.34
N ARG A 137 13.73 3.26 0.00
CA ARG A 137 15.11 2.85 -0.34
C ARG A 137 15.56 3.39 -1.68
N ASN A 138 14.68 3.32 -2.68
CA ASN A 138 15.00 3.71 -4.06
C ASN A 138 14.40 5.06 -4.45
N ASN A 139 13.74 5.76 -3.51
CA ASN A 139 13.04 7.02 -3.71
C ASN A 139 12.12 6.99 -4.94
N ARG A 140 11.26 5.98 -5.02
CA ARG A 140 10.34 5.79 -6.13
C ARG A 140 8.95 5.39 -5.67
N LEU A 141 7.94 5.81 -6.41
CA LEU A 141 6.57 5.29 -6.31
C LEU A 141 6.37 4.23 -7.39
N VAL A 142 5.96 3.02 -6.99
CA VAL A 142 5.55 1.98 -7.94
C VAL A 142 4.04 1.79 -7.85
N ILE A 143 3.40 1.64 -9.00
CA ILE A 143 1.95 1.45 -9.12
C ILE A 143 1.70 0.20 -9.96
N PHE A 144 0.85 -0.69 -9.45
CA PHE A 144 0.48 -1.93 -10.14
C PHE A 144 -1.03 -2.09 -10.20
N ARG A 145 -1.46 -2.77 -11.25
CA ARG A 145 -2.85 -3.17 -11.47
C ARG A 145 -2.88 -4.61 -11.97
N ASP A 146 -3.93 -5.35 -11.63
CA ASP A 146 -4.13 -6.70 -12.11
C ASP A 146 -4.24 -6.77 -13.65
N ARG A 147 -3.90 -7.93 -14.23
CA ARG A 147 -3.81 -8.12 -15.68
C ARG A 147 -5.12 -7.87 -16.43
N ALA A 148 -6.24 -8.15 -15.79
CA ALA A 148 -7.57 -7.97 -16.38
C ALA A 148 -8.13 -6.55 -16.12
N GLY A 149 -7.45 -5.73 -15.30
CA GLY A 149 -7.88 -4.39 -14.94
C GLY A 149 -9.19 -4.39 -14.14
N VAL A 150 -9.42 -5.43 -13.33
CA VAL A 150 -10.65 -5.56 -12.52
C VAL A 150 -10.74 -4.47 -11.46
N LYS A 151 -9.61 -4.14 -10.83
CA LYS A 151 -9.55 -3.00 -9.90
C LYS A 151 -9.13 -1.72 -10.64
N PRO A 152 -9.77 -0.59 -10.34
CA PRO A 152 -9.42 0.70 -10.96
C PRO A 152 -8.09 1.24 -10.42
#